data_0ec955e342e97e860ada012b16b2d513
#
_entry.id   0ec955e342e97e860ada012b16b2d513
#
_cell.length_a   1.000
_cell.length_b   1.000
_cell.length_c   1.000
_cell.angle_alpha   90.00
_cell.angle_beta   90.00
_cell.angle_gamma   90.00
#
_symmetry.space_group_name_H-M   'P 1'
#
loop_
_entity.id
_entity.type
_entity.pdbx_description
1 polymer ?
#
loop_
_entity_poly.entity_id
_entity_poly.type
_entity_poly.pdbx_seq_one_letter_code
_entity_poly.pdbx_strand_id
1 'polypeptide(L)'
;MIKVENLSVSYGDKTVLDSISLEIPTGTWTSIIGPNGAGKTTLLTSLLGMNPYSGSIKFGEIEAFRDLKRNIAYVPQRPQVPLGMTVREYVTLGRAKRDGWGRERREGKSRVYATLEAMQLIGLQDQQVTRISGGELQRVLIARAIVQEPQIILMDEPTSALDLHHQIATLNQIELLKKEGITVLSTMHDITLGAMYAERIILMREGRVLLDGNASSVIHSEELKSAFDHGISVHTLEDGHTVIVANKMRIEEI
;
A
#
# COMPACT_ATOMS: atom_id res chain seq x y z
N MET A 1 -1.78 -5.23 15.58
CA MET A 1 -3.06 -4.54 15.31
C MET A 1 -2.78 -3.04 15.22
N ILE A 2 -3.31 -2.35 14.20
CA ILE A 2 -3.28 -0.89 14.12
C ILE A 2 -4.66 -0.39 14.52
N LYS A 3 -4.72 0.51 15.50
CA LYS A 3 -5.99 1.10 15.96
C LYS A 3 -5.96 2.60 15.74
N VAL A 4 -6.98 3.11 15.09
CA VAL A 4 -7.19 4.53 14.78
C VAL A 4 -8.49 4.97 15.44
N GLU A 5 -8.47 6.07 16.20
CA GLU A 5 -9.64 6.59 16.90
C GLU A 5 -9.79 8.08 16.61
N ASN A 6 -10.93 8.45 15.99
CA ASN A 6 -11.33 9.83 15.67
C ASN A 6 -10.26 10.62 14.94
N LEU A 7 -9.56 9.98 13.99
CA LEU A 7 -8.50 10.62 13.21
C LEU A 7 -9.08 11.67 12.27
N SER A 8 -8.66 12.90 12.43
CA SER A 8 -8.99 13.99 11.50
C SER A 8 -7.73 14.71 11.03
N VAL A 9 -7.70 15.07 9.74
CA VAL A 9 -6.59 15.79 9.09
C VAL A 9 -7.15 16.92 8.26
N SER A 10 -6.58 18.12 8.43
CA SER A 10 -6.94 19.30 7.63
C SER A 10 -5.69 19.96 7.06
N TYR A 11 -5.79 20.51 5.87
CA TYR A 11 -4.78 21.36 5.22
C TYR A 11 -5.39 22.76 5.02
N GLY A 12 -4.98 23.71 5.85
CA GLY A 12 -5.67 24.99 5.96
C GLY A 12 -7.13 24.78 6.37
N ASP A 13 -8.05 25.35 5.63
CA ASP A 13 -9.50 25.25 5.92
C ASP A 13 -10.17 23.95 5.36
N LYS A 14 -9.40 23.14 4.59
CA LYS A 14 -9.94 21.94 3.98
C LYS A 14 -9.70 20.72 4.85
N THR A 15 -10.77 20.13 5.39
CA THR A 15 -10.74 18.82 6.03
C THR A 15 -10.63 17.74 4.96
N VAL A 16 -9.62 16.89 5.07
CA VAL A 16 -9.34 15.78 4.14
C VAL A 16 -9.67 14.42 4.77
N LEU A 17 -9.49 14.28 6.08
CA LEU A 17 -9.99 13.12 6.85
C LEU A 17 -10.87 13.66 7.97
N ASP A 18 -12.03 13.05 8.15
CA ASP A 18 -13.03 13.47 9.12
C ASP A 18 -13.40 12.32 10.06
N SER A 19 -12.88 12.38 11.29
CA SER A 19 -13.24 11.50 12.42
C SER A 19 -13.16 10.01 12.10
N ILE A 20 -12.11 9.58 11.38
CA ILE A 20 -11.93 8.17 11.01
C ILE A 20 -11.59 7.34 12.24
N SER A 21 -12.35 6.26 12.44
CA SER A 21 -12.06 5.23 13.43
C SER A 21 -12.06 3.86 12.75
N LEU A 22 -10.98 3.08 12.91
CA LEU A 22 -10.81 1.77 12.30
C LEU A 22 -9.79 0.92 13.05
N GLU A 23 -9.88 -0.39 12.88
CA GLU A 23 -8.91 -1.36 13.41
C GLU A 23 -8.42 -2.27 12.29
N ILE A 24 -7.09 -2.37 12.13
CA ILE A 24 -6.46 -3.25 11.14
C ILE A 24 -5.81 -4.41 11.88
N PRO A 25 -6.28 -5.65 11.65
CA PRO A 25 -5.73 -6.84 12.30
C PRO A 25 -4.27 -7.08 11.89
N THR A 26 -3.48 -7.68 12.78
CA THR A 26 -2.10 -8.09 12.50
C THR A 26 -2.09 -9.28 11.53
N GLY A 27 -1.12 -9.31 10.61
CA GLY A 27 -0.93 -10.43 9.68
C GLY A 27 -2.00 -10.55 8.60
N THR A 28 -2.81 -9.48 8.40
CA THR A 28 -3.81 -9.42 7.33
C THR A 28 -3.36 -8.47 6.21
N TRP A 29 -3.91 -8.68 5.03
CA TRP A 29 -3.84 -7.67 3.96
C TRP A 29 -5.16 -6.91 3.90
N THR A 30 -5.08 -5.61 4.21
CA THR A 30 -6.20 -4.67 4.11
C THR A 30 -5.98 -3.74 2.92
N SER A 31 -6.97 -3.66 2.03
CA SER A 31 -6.97 -2.74 0.89
C SER A 31 -7.86 -1.53 1.18
N ILE A 32 -7.34 -0.33 0.96
CA ILE A 32 -8.11 0.92 1.01
C ILE A 32 -8.53 1.27 -0.41
N ILE A 33 -9.82 1.32 -0.68
CA ILE A 33 -10.39 1.67 -1.97
C ILE A 33 -11.29 2.91 -1.86
N GLY A 34 -11.59 3.51 -2.99
CA GLY A 34 -12.45 4.69 -3.09
C GLY A 34 -12.03 5.61 -4.22
N PRO A 35 -12.86 6.58 -4.61
CA PRO A 35 -12.57 7.51 -5.69
C PRO A 35 -11.32 8.38 -5.41
N ASN A 36 -10.86 9.07 -6.45
CA ASN A 36 -9.77 10.03 -6.30
C ASN A 36 -10.20 11.16 -5.36
N GLY A 37 -9.29 11.57 -4.48
CA GLY A 37 -9.59 12.59 -3.46
C GLY A 37 -10.33 12.07 -2.21
N ALA A 38 -10.62 10.77 -2.10
CA ALA A 38 -11.27 10.19 -0.92
C ALA A 38 -10.42 10.23 0.38
N GLY A 39 -9.13 10.61 0.30
CA GLY A 39 -8.26 10.71 1.48
C GLY A 39 -7.35 9.49 1.71
N LYS A 40 -7.31 8.51 0.79
CA LYS A 40 -6.55 7.24 0.95
C LYS A 40 -5.07 7.44 1.27
N THR A 41 -4.35 8.20 0.45
CA THR A 41 -2.93 8.55 0.68
C THR A 41 -2.74 9.31 1.99
N THR A 42 -3.66 10.23 2.32
CA THR A 42 -3.60 11.01 3.56
C THR A 42 -3.75 10.09 4.77
N LEU A 43 -4.63 9.08 4.72
CA LEU A 43 -4.75 8.08 5.77
C LEU A 43 -3.43 7.30 5.95
N LEU A 44 -2.83 6.77 4.87
CA LEU A 44 -1.54 6.06 4.94
C LEU A 44 -0.42 6.93 5.51
N THR A 45 -0.30 8.17 5.04
CA THR A 45 0.76 9.09 5.50
C THR A 45 0.55 9.57 6.93
N SER A 46 -0.70 9.64 7.40
CA SER A 46 -1.02 9.93 8.80
C SER A 46 -0.61 8.80 9.73
N LEU A 47 -0.77 7.54 9.32
CA LEU A 47 -0.25 6.39 10.06
C LEU A 47 1.28 6.44 10.25
N LEU A 48 2.00 7.12 9.36
CA LEU A 48 3.45 7.34 9.46
C LEU A 48 3.82 8.58 10.30
N GLY A 49 2.82 9.33 10.80
CA GLY A 49 3.03 10.61 11.47
C GLY A 49 3.60 11.70 10.56
N MET A 50 3.35 11.61 9.24
CA MET A 50 3.83 12.60 8.25
C MET A 50 2.92 13.83 8.17
N ASN A 51 1.69 13.74 8.67
CA ASN A 51 0.71 14.83 8.70
C ASN A 51 0.38 15.19 10.13
N PRO A 52 0.15 16.47 10.45
CA PRO A 52 -0.50 16.84 11.69
C PRO A 52 -1.95 16.32 11.70
N TYR A 53 -2.38 15.72 12.80
CA TYR A 53 -3.71 15.15 12.95
C TYR A 53 -4.25 15.35 14.36
N SER A 54 -5.58 15.26 14.51
CA SER A 54 -6.26 15.06 15.79
C SER A 54 -6.76 13.62 15.90
N GLY A 55 -7.07 13.17 17.12
CA GLY A 55 -7.39 11.78 17.41
C GLY A 55 -6.19 10.97 17.87
N SER A 56 -6.26 9.63 17.75
CA SER A 56 -5.17 8.76 18.19
C SER A 56 -4.87 7.64 17.18
N ILE A 57 -3.60 7.27 17.08
CA ILE A 57 -3.10 6.15 16.28
C ILE A 57 -2.21 5.29 17.19
N LYS A 58 -2.54 3.99 17.30
CA LYS A 58 -1.81 3.03 18.13
C LYS A 58 -1.41 1.81 17.29
N PHE A 59 -0.20 1.27 17.51
CA PHE A 59 0.35 0.12 16.81
C PHE A 59 0.65 -1.01 17.80
N GLY A 60 -0.38 -1.78 18.15
CA GLY A 60 -0.26 -2.86 19.14
C GLY A 60 0.40 -2.39 20.43
N GLU A 61 1.46 -3.10 20.85
CA GLU A 61 2.27 -2.76 22.03
C GLU A 61 3.48 -1.88 21.70
N ILE A 62 3.60 -1.35 20.47
CA ILE A 62 4.72 -0.50 20.07
C ILE A 62 4.50 0.90 20.65
N GLU A 63 5.09 1.19 21.79
CA GLU A 63 4.92 2.47 22.49
C GLU A 63 5.87 3.56 21.99
N ALA A 64 7.06 3.20 21.50
CA ALA A 64 8.06 4.17 21.10
C ALA A 64 8.03 4.49 19.59
N PHE A 65 7.92 5.77 19.23
CA PHE A 65 7.98 6.26 17.85
C PHE A 65 9.26 5.82 17.09
N ARG A 66 10.37 5.59 17.82
CA ARG A 66 11.63 5.07 17.25
C ARG A 66 11.46 3.62 16.75
N ASP A 67 10.70 2.81 17.48
CA ASP A 67 10.46 1.40 17.13
C ASP A 67 9.43 1.27 16.03
N LEU A 68 8.45 2.18 15.95
CA LEU A 68 7.54 2.32 14.83
C LEU A 68 8.30 2.46 13.51
N LYS A 69 9.27 3.38 13.43
CA LYS A 69 10.06 3.62 12.21
C LYS A 69 10.89 2.42 11.76
N ARG A 70 11.25 1.51 12.67
CA ARG A 70 11.98 0.27 12.33
C ARG A 70 11.04 -0.82 11.84
N ASN A 71 9.81 -0.84 12.34
CA ASN A 71 8.85 -1.90 12.11
C ASN A 71 7.86 -1.60 10.97
N ILE A 72 7.82 -0.36 10.47
CA ILE A 72 6.96 0.04 9.36
C ILE A 72 7.80 0.41 8.15
N ALA A 73 7.53 -0.24 7.01
CA ALA A 73 8.01 0.19 5.71
C ALA A 73 6.92 0.92 4.93
N TYR A 74 7.33 1.86 4.08
CA TYR A 74 6.42 2.62 3.24
C TYR A 74 6.88 2.64 1.78
N VAL A 75 5.96 2.33 0.90
CA VAL A 75 6.12 2.39 -0.55
C VAL A 75 5.23 3.53 -1.07
N PRO A 76 5.78 4.69 -1.43
CA PRO A 76 5.01 5.81 -1.94
C PRO A 76 4.63 5.62 -3.41
N GLN A 77 3.52 6.21 -3.83
CA GLN A 77 3.12 6.27 -5.24
C GLN A 77 4.12 7.05 -6.11
N ARG A 78 4.66 8.15 -5.57
CA ARG A 78 5.64 9.02 -6.25
C ARG A 78 6.91 9.12 -5.40
N PRO A 79 7.94 8.31 -5.69
CA PRO A 79 9.16 8.32 -4.90
C PRO A 79 10.08 9.48 -5.28
N GLN A 80 10.80 10.00 -4.30
CA GLN A 80 12.00 10.77 -4.56
C GLN A 80 13.18 9.83 -4.69
N VAL A 81 13.79 9.80 -5.87
CA VAL A 81 14.89 8.89 -6.19
C VAL A 81 16.21 9.66 -6.18
N PRO A 82 17.21 9.23 -5.40
CA PRO A 82 18.52 9.86 -5.37
C PRO A 82 19.23 9.73 -6.72
N LEU A 83 19.92 10.79 -7.14
CA LEU A 83 20.79 10.76 -8.33
C LEU A 83 22.04 9.93 -8.06
N GLY A 84 22.49 9.19 -9.06
CA GLY A 84 23.79 8.48 -9.05
C GLY A 84 23.81 7.15 -8.29
N MET A 85 22.73 6.75 -7.62
CA MET A 85 22.64 5.44 -6.97
C MET A 85 22.27 4.32 -7.94
N THR A 86 22.89 3.16 -7.77
CA THR A 86 22.47 1.91 -8.42
C THR A 86 21.24 1.33 -7.73
N VAL A 87 20.52 0.43 -8.42
CA VAL A 87 19.38 -0.32 -7.87
C VAL A 87 19.78 -1.05 -6.58
N ARG A 88 20.92 -1.75 -6.59
CA ARG A 88 21.44 -2.46 -5.41
C ARG A 88 21.71 -1.52 -4.23
N GLU A 89 22.38 -0.40 -4.47
CA GLU A 89 22.65 0.59 -3.42
C GLU A 89 21.36 1.17 -2.84
N TYR A 90 20.41 1.49 -3.71
CA TYR A 90 19.12 2.05 -3.27
C TYR A 90 18.29 1.05 -2.46
N VAL A 91 18.25 -0.23 -2.86
CA VAL A 91 17.61 -1.29 -2.08
C VAL A 91 18.30 -1.48 -0.74
N THR A 92 19.65 -1.45 -0.73
CA THR A 92 20.45 -1.57 0.50
C THR A 92 20.14 -0.47 1.52
N LEU A 93 19.73 0.73 1.09
CA LEU A 93 19.29 1.78 2.02
C LEU A 93 18.12 1.33 2.94
N GLY A 94 17.30 0.38 2.50
CA GLY A 94 16.25 -0.21 3.34
C GLY A 94 16.83 -0.86 4.61
N ARG A 95 18.06 -1.39 4.55
CA ARG A 95 18.76 -2.00 5.70
C ARG A 95 19.31 -0.99 6.70
N ALA A 96 19.52 0.27 6.30
CA ALA A 96 20.18 1.28 7.13
C ALA A 96 19.51 1.48 8.51
N LYS A 97 18.20 1.33 8.58
CA LYS A 97 17.45 1.42 9.84
C LYS A 97 17.72 0.24 10.79
N ARG A 98 18.09 -0.92 10.25
CA ARG A 98 18.29 -2.16 11.02
C ARG A 98 19.75 -2.42 11.34
N ASP A 99 20.62 -2.24 10.35
CA ASP A 99 22.07 -2.54 10.49
C ASP A 99 22.89 -1.35 10.97
N GLY A 100 22.33 -0.12 10.94
CA GLY A 100 23.01 1.14 11.17
C GLY A 100 23.68 1.68 9.91
N TRP A 101 23.84 3.00 9.81
CA TRP A 101 24.48 3.67 8.67
C TRP A 101 25.92 3.19 8.50
N GLY A 102 26.25 2.76 7.28
CA GLY A 102 27.61 2.35 6.92
C GLY A 102 28.05 0.96 7.43
N ARG A 103 27.17 0.21 8.09
CA ARG A 103 27.45 -1.18 8.54
C ARG A 103 26.65 -2.16 7.73
N GLU A 104 27.22 -2.62 6.63
CA GLU A 104 26.65 -3.71 5.86
C GLU A 104 27.07 -5.05 6.48
N ARG A 105 26.16 -5.72 7.16
CA ARG A 105 26.38 -7.06 7.70
C ARG A 105 26.30 -8.10 6.59
N ARG A 106 27.02 -9.23 6.72
CA ARG A 106 27.00 -10.34 5.75
C ARG A 106 25.56 -10.84 5.48
N GLU A 107 24.74 -10.92 6.52
CA GLU A 107 23.32 -11.27 6.43
C GLU A 107 22.51 -10.25 5.64
N GLY A 108 22.79 -8.96 5.78
CA GLY A 108 22.16 -7.89 5.02
C GLY A 108 22.41 -8.01 3.52
N LYS A 109 23.66 -8.34 3.12
CA LYS A 109 24.01 -8.56 1.71
C LYS A 109 23.24 -9.73 1.11
N SER A 110 23.19 -10.86 1.83
CA SER A 110 22.45 -12.04 1.39
C SER A 110 20.96 -11.75 1.23
N ARG A 111 20.37 -10.99 2.17
CA ARG A 111 18.94 -10.61 2.10
C ARG A 111 18.66 -9.67 0.92
N VAL A 112 19.51 -8.67 0.68
CA VAL A 112 19.38 -7.76 -0.47
C VAL A 112 19.41 -8.56 -1.76
N TYR A 113 20.39 -9.48 -1.92
CA TYR A 113 20.50 -10.30 -3.12
C TYR A 113 19.26 -11.17 -3.34
N ALA A 114 18.81 -11.91 -2.31
CA ALA A 114 17.61 -12.74 -2.39
C ALA A 114 16.36 -11.93 -2.74
N THR A 115 16.23 -10.71 -2.21
CA THR A 115 15.10 -9.83 -2.54
C THR A 115 15.18 -9.32 -3.97
N LEU A 116 16.36 -8.94 -4.47
CA LEU A 116 16.55 -8.54 -5.87
C LEU A 116 16.21 -9.69 -6.82
N GLU A 117 16.56 -10.92 -6.47
CA GLU A 117 16.21 -12.12 -7.24
C GLU A 117 14.70 -12.36 -7.26
N ALA A 118 14.04 -12.37 -6.09
CA ALA A 118 12.59 -12.56 -5.96
C ALA A 118 11.78 -11.49 -6.72
N MET A 119 12.29 -10.25 -6.76
CA MET A 119 11.66 -9.14 -7.48
C MET A 119 12.10 -9.03 -8.95
N GLN A 120 12.89 -10.00 -9.47
CA GLN A 120 13.42 -10.02 -10.84
C GLN A 120 14.24 -8.76 -11.19
N LEU A 121 15.07 -8.30 -10.27
CA LEU A 121 15.89 -7.09 -10.39
C LEU A 121 17.40 -7.36 -10.52
N ILE A 122 17.85 -8.63 -10.50
CA ILE A 122 19.27 -8.98 -10.59
C ILE A 122 19.94 -8.39 -11.84
N GLY A 123 19.28 -8.47 -12.99
CA GLY A 123 19.79 -7.90 -14.25
C GLY A 123 19.93 -6.37 -14.26
N LEU A 124 19.29 -5.70 -13.30
CA LEU A 124 19.26 -4.24 -13.19
C LEU A 124 20.10 -3.72 -12.01
N GLN A 125 20.68 -4.60 -11.19
CA GLN A 125 21.27 -4.26 -9.90
C GLN A 125 22.36 -3.17 -9.96
N ASP A 126 23.11 -3.12 -11.04
CA ASP A 126 24.22 -2.17 -11.25
C ASP A 126 23.82 -0.96 -12.12
N GLN A 127 22.55 -0.90 -12.58
CA GLN A 127 22.01 0.26 -13.27
C GLN A 127 21.63 1.36 -12.28
N GLN A 128 21.71 2.62 -12.72
CA GLN A 128 21.21 3.75 -11.93
C GLN A 128 19.70 3.71 -11.82
N VAL A 129 19.17 3.92 -10.60
CA VAL A 129 17.71 3.92 -10.32
C VAL A 129 16.96 4.95 -11.15
N THR A 130 17.61 6.04 -11.56
CA THR A 130 17.02 7.08 -12.41
C THR A 130 16.94 6.71 -13.89
N ARG A 131 17.50 5.56 -14.32
CA ARG A 131 17.57 5.12 -15.72
C ARG A 131 16.72 3.89 -16.03
N ILE A 132 16.01 3.39 -15.04
CA ILE A 132 15.09 2.25 -15.19
C ILE A 132 13.67 2.72 -15.50
N SER A 133 12.83 1.84 -16.04
CA SER A 133 11.42 2.13 -16.32
C SER A 133 10.62 2.37 -15.04
N GLY A 134 9.44 3.00 -15.16
CA GLY A 134 8.54 3.22 -14.01
C GLY A 134 8.12 1.93 -13.31
N GLY A 135 7.86 0.85 -14.07
CA GLY A 135 7.53 -0.46 -13.53
C GLY A 135 8.70 -1.12 -12.79
N GLU A 136 9.92 -1.00 -13.33
CA GLU A 136 11.13 -1.47 -12.66
C GLU A 136 11.38 -0.69 -11.36
N LEU A 137 11.19 0.64 -11.40
CA LEU A 137 11.31 1.49 -10.22
C LEU A 137 10.31 1.07 -9.14
N GLN A 138 9.07 0.78 -9.50
CA GLN A 138 8.08 0.33 -8.54
C GLN A 138 8.50 -0.97 -7.83
N ARG A 139 9.04 -1.95 -8.58
CA ARG A 139 9.59 -3.18 -7.99
C ARG A 139 10.79 -2.90 -7.09
N VAL A 140 11.65 -1.96 -7.46
CA VAL A 140 12.79 -1.52 -6.64
C VAL A 140 12.34 -0.89 -5.31
N LEU A 141 11.26 -0.08 -5.32
CA LEU A 141 10.70 0.49 -4.10
C LEU A 141 10.16 -0.57 -3.15
N ILE A 142 9.46 -1.56 -3.70
CA ILE A 142 8.94 -2.69 -2.92
C ILE A 142 10.11 -3.53 -2.38
N ALA A 143 11.12 -3.83 -3.20
CA ALA A 143 12.34 -4.50 -2.75
C ALA A 143 13.01 -3.77 -1.58
N ARG A 144 13.11 -2.43 -1.64
CA ARG A 144 13.65 -1.61 -0.55
C ARG A 144 12.82 -1.70 0.73
N ALA A 145 11.50 -1.83 0.61
CA ALA A 145 10.62 -2.02 1.75
C ALA A 145 10.79 -3.42 2.36
N ILE A 146 10.90 -4.45 1.53
CA ILE A 146 11.08 -5.86 1.96
C ILE A 146 12.38 -6.06 2.73
N VAL A 147 13.50 -5.53 2.24
CA VAL A 147 14.81 -5.71 2.92
C VAL A 147 14.88 -5.02 4.28
N GLN A 148 13.95 -4.12 4.60
CA GLN A 148 13.80 -3.55 5.93
C GLN A 148 13.31 -4.58 6.94
N GLU A 149 12.75 -5.73 6.50
CA GLU A 149 12.10 -6.78 7.31
C GLU A 149 11.08 -6.16 8.28
N PRO A 150 10.08 -5.44 7.76
CA PRO A 150 9.11 -4.74 8.59
C PRO A 150 8.05 -5.70 9.15
N GLN A 151 7.37 -5.30 10.22
CA GLN A 151 6.15 -5.98 10.70
C GLN A 151 4.90 -5.47 9.95
N ILE A 152 4.97 -4.24 9.44
CA ILE A 152 3.88 -3.58 8.72
C ILE A 152 4.44 -2.95 7.45
N ILE A 153 3.77 -3.19 6.32
CA ILE A 153 4.05 -2.51 5.06
C ILE A 153 2.85 -1.66 4.67
N LEU A 154 3.07 -0.37 4.50
CA LEU A 154 2.11 0.57 3.95
C LEU A 154 2.47 0.85 2.49
N MET A 155 1.54 0.69 1.56
CA MET A 155 1.78 0.87 0.13
C MET A 155 0.73 1.78 -0.50
N ASP A 156 1.18 2.82 -1.17
CA ASP A 156 0.31 3.75 -1.88
C ASP A 156 0.32 3.42 -3.37
N GLU A 157 -0.77 2.82 -3.85
CA GLU A 157 -0.98 2.35 -5.23
C GLU A 157 0.22 1.54 -5.79
N PRO A 158 0.59 0.41 -5.18
CA PRO A 158 1.83 -0.31 -5.49
C PRO A 158 1.90 -0.87 -6.91
N THR A 159 0.81 -0.87 -7.66
CA THR A 159 0.73 -1.47 -9.00
C THR A 159 0.37 -0.49 -10.11
N SER A 160 0.14 0.80 -9.80
CA SER A 160 -0.39 1.78 -10.77
C SER A 160 0.51 2.05 -11.97
N ALA A 161 1.83 1.82 -11.85
CA ALA A 161 2.80 2.02 -12.92
C ALA A 161 3.20 0.71 -13.65
N LEU A 162 2.53 -0.41 -13.34
CA LEU A 162 2.87 -1.74 -13.84
C LEU A 162 1.89 -2.19 -14.92
N ASP A 163 2.36 -2.96 -15.91
CA ASP A 163 1.50 -3.76 -16.76
C ASP A 163 0.90 -4.95 -15.98
N LEU A 164 -0.13 -5.58 -16.53
CA LEU A 164 -0.88 -6.64 -15.85
C LEU A 164 0.01 -7.81 -15.37
N HIS A 165 1.00 -8.22 -16.18
CA HIS A 165 1.91 -9.31 -15.80
C HIS A 165 2.72 -8.95 -14.56
N HIS A 166 3.30 -7.76 -14.55
CA HIS A 166 4.09 -7.26 -13.42
C HIS A 166 3.22 -6.91 -12.20
N GLN A 167 1.95 -6.48 -12.41
CA GLN A 167 1.00 -6.29 -11.31
C GLN A 167 0.79 -7.60 -10.56
N ILE A 168 0.42 -8.67 -11.27
CA ILE A 168 0.17 -9.99 -10.67
C ILE A 168 1.44 -10.52 -9.97
N ALA A 169 2.61 -10.45 -10.63
CA ALA A 169 3.86 -10.90 -10.03
C ALA A 169 4.18 -10.14 -8.73
N THR A 170 3.96 -8.83 -8.71
CA THR A 170 4.19 -7.97 -7.55
C THR A 170 3.21 -8.29 -6.42
N LEU A 171 1.93 -8.44 -6.72
CA LEU A 171 0.90 -8.76 -5.71
C LEU A 171 1.14 -10.15 -5.12
N ASN A 172 1.56 -11.13 -5.91
CA ASN A 172 1.97 -12.45 -5.41
C ASN A 172 3.15 -12.37 -4.42
N GLN A 173 4.16 -11.51 -4.68
CA GLN A 173 5.25 -11.31 -3.72
C GLN A 173 4.76 -10.67 -2.42
N ILE A 174 3.84 -9.72 -2.49
CA ILE A 174 3.24 -9.10 -1.30
C ILE A 174 2.40 -10.13 -0.53
N GLU A 175 1.67 -11.00 -1.22
CA GLU A 175 0.92 -12.09 -0.60
C GLU A 175 1.82 -13.07 0.17
N LEU A 176 3.01 -13.37 -0.37
CA LEU A 176 4.00 -14.19 0.34
C LEU A 176 4.46 -13.52 1.64
N LEU A 177 4.72 -12.22 1.62
CA LEU A 177 5.07 -11.47 2.85
C LEU A 177 3.94 -11.53 3.89
N LYS A 178 2.70 -11.40 3.45
CA LYS A 178 1.54 -11.54 4.33
C LYS A 178 1.46 -12.96 4.93
N LYS A 179 1.74 -14.01 4.13
CA LYS A 179 1.80 -15.39 4.65
C LYS A 179 2.93 -15.59 5.69
N GLU A 180 3.98 -14.77 5.64
CA GLU A 180 5.02 -14.71 6.68
C GLU A 180 4.60 -13.92 7.93
N GLY A 181 3.36 -13.46 8.01
CA GLY A 181 2.79 -12.75 9.16
C GLY A 181 2.94 -11.22 9.12
N ILE A 182 3.44 -10.67 8.01
CA ILE A 182 3.54 -9.21 7.84
C ILE A 182 2.14 -8.62 7.62
N THR A 183 1.84 -7.54 8.33
CA THR A 183 0.60 -6.77 8.11
C THR A 183 0.76 -5.89 6.89
N VAL A 184 -0.16 -5.99 5.94
CA VAL A 184 -0.14 -5.21 4.71
C VAL A 184 -1.33 -4.27 4.68
N LEU A 185 -1.08 -2.99 4.44
CA LEU A 185 -2.10 -1.99 4.16
C LEU A 185 -1.76 -1.29 2.85
N SER A 186 -2.60 -1.43 1.85
CA SER A 186 -2.38 -0.83 0.53
C SER A 186 -3.57 0.02 0.09
N THR A 187 -3.31 1.15 -0.56
CA THR A 187 -4.33 1.77 -1.39
C THR A 187 -4.31 1.09 -2.76
N MET A 188 -5.49 0.85 -3.32
CA MET A 188 -5.60 0.23 -4.65
C MET A 188 -6.50 1.11 -5.54
N HIS A 189 -6.05 1.28 -6.79
CA HIS A 189 -6.85 1.91 -7.84
C HIS A 189 -7.73 0.87 -8.55
N ASP A 190 -7.15 -0.30 -8.82
CA ASP A 190 -7.88 -1.44 -9.37
C ASP A 190 -8.60 -2.18 -8.23
N ILE A 191 -9.92 -2.03 -8.18
CA ILE A 191 -10.77 -2.61 -7.13
C ILE A 191 -10.82 -4.13 -7.28
N THR A 192 -10.79 -4.66 -8.51
CA THR A 192 -10.79 -6.11 -8.76
C THR A 192 -9.55 -6.77 -8.18
N LEU A 193 -8.36 -6.20 -8.47
CA LEU A 193 -7.10 -6.69 -7.89
C LEU A 193 -7.08 -6.52 -6.37
N GLY A 194 -7.55 -5.37 -5.86
CA GLY A 194 -7.68 -5.13 -4.43
C GLY A 194 -8.50 -6.19 -3.71
N ALA A 195 -9.61 -6.60 -4.33
CA ALA A 195 -10.51 -7.62 -3.82
C ALA A 195 -9.96 -9.05 -3.93
N MET A 196 -9.20 -9.31 -4.97
CA MET A 196 -8.62 -10.64 -5.21
C MET A 196 -7.57 -11.00 -4.16
N TYR A 197 -6.78 -10.02 -3.71
CA TYR A 197 -5.64 -10.25 -2.82
C TYR A 197 -5.90 -9.91 -1.35
N ALA A 198 -6.71 -8.88 -1.07
CA ALA A 198 -6.97 -8.44 0.29
C ALA A 198 -8.09 -9.27 0.95
N GLU A 199 -7.90 -9.61 2.22
CA GLU A 199 -8.96 -10.23 3.04
C GLU A 199 -9.96 -9.20 3.53
N ARG A 200 -9.52 -7.94 3.67
CA ARG A 200 -10.30 -6.84 4.20
C ARG A 200 -10.24 -5.64 3.29
N ILE A 201 -11.35 -4.96 3.15
CA ILE A 201 -11.46 -3.72 2.38
C ILE A 201 -12.01 -2.61 3.27
N ILE A 202 -11.35 -1.45 3.19
CA ILE A 202 -11.83 -0.18 3.73
C ILE A 202 -12.27 0.67 2.54
N LEU A 203 -13.57 0.93 2.42
CA LEU A 203 -14.14 1.81 1.41
C LEU A 203 -14.19 3.25 1.95
N MET A 204 -13.53 4.16 1.26
CA MET A 204 -13.49 5.59 1.60
C MET A 204 -14.15 6.47 0.56
N ARG A 205 -14.86 7.49 1.01
CA ARG A 205 -15.37 8.61 0.18
C ARG A 205 -15.33 9.90 0.98
N GLU A 206 -14.88 10.99 0.37
CA GLU A 206 -14.91 12.34 0.95
C GLU A 206 -14.32 12.43 2.37
N GLY A 207 -13.20 11.75 2.59
CA GLY A 207 -12.48 11.77 3.87
C GLY A 207 -13.10 10.91 4.97
N ARG A 208 -14.10 10.10 4.67
CA ARG A 208 -14.79 9.21 5.63
C ARG A 208 -14.68 7.76 5.22
N VAL A 209 -14.77 6.87 6.19
CA VAL A 209 -14.94 5.43 5.95
C VAL A 209 -16.43 5.17 5.79
N LEU A 210 -16.84 4.65 4.63
CA LEU A 210 -18.21 4.23 4.37
C LEU A 210 -18.45 2.80 4.84
N LEU A 211 -17.52 1.90 4.53
CA LEU A 211 -17.56 0.50 4.95
C LEU A 211 -16.14 0.04 5.33
N ASP A 212 -16.08 -0.88 6.27
CA ASP A 212 -14.89 -1.59 6.70
C ASP A 212 -15.25 -3.03 7.02
N GLY A 213 -14.73 -3.98 6.26
CA GLY A 213 -15.11 -5.38 6.43
C GLY A 213 -14.38 -6.35 5.53
N ASN A 214 -14.87 -7.59 5.51
CA ASN A 214 -14.39 -8.63 4.62
C ASN A 214 -14.52 -8.18 3.15
N ALA A 215 -13.49 -8.46 2.32
CA ALA A 215 -13.43 -8.02 0.93
C ALA A 215 -14.67 -8.42 0.13
N SER A 216 -15.11 -9.68 0.24
CA SER A 216 -16.29 -10.16 -0.48
C SER A 216 -17.56 -9.40 -0.09
N SER A 217 -17.75 -9.09 1.20
CA SER A 217 -18.93 -8.35 1.66
C SER A 217 -18.94 -6.90 1.17
N VAL A 218 -17.80 -6.22 1.23
CA VAL A 218 -17.68 -4.82 0.81
C VAL A 218 -17.89 -4.68 -0.70
N ILE A 219 -17.36 -5.61 -1.50
CA ILE A 219 -17.47 -5.54 -2.96
C ILE A 219 -18.91 -5.69 -3.45
N HIS A 220 -19.71 -6.52 -2.78
CA HIS A 220 -21.11 -6.72 -3.17
C HIS A 220 -22.08 -5.73 -2.52
N SER A 221 -21.57 -4.72 -1.83
CA SER A 221 -22.40 -3.71 -1.13
C SER A 221 -22.94 -2.64 -2.09
N GLU A 222 -24.06 -2.06 -1.73
CA GLU A 222 -24.62 -0.90 -2.46
C GLU A 222 -23.79 0.36 -2.19
N GLU A 223 -23.12 0.45 -1.04
CA GLU A 223 -22.22 1.53 -0.69
C GLU A 223 -21.03 1.60 -1.66
N LEU A 224 -20.52 0.45 -2.15
CA LEU A 224 -19.48 0.46 -3.18
C LEU A 224 -19.98 1.12 -4.47
N LYS A 225 -21.16 0.74 -4.95
CA LYS A 225 -21.74 1.32 -6.16
C LYS A 225 -21.98 2.81 -5.99
N SER A 226 -22.54 3.20 -4.83
CA SER A 226 -22.77 4.60 -4.47
C SER A 226 -21.48 5.41 -4.40
N ALA A 227 -20.39 4.84 -3.84
CA ALA A 227 -19.10 5.51 -3.73
C ALA A 227 -18.50 5.88 -5.09
N PHE A 228 -18.85 5.14 -6.14
CA PHE A 228 -18.44 5.37 -7.54
C PHE A 228 -19.60 5.90 -8.42
N ASP A 229 -20.58 6.58 -7.81
CA ASP A 229 -21.71 7.22 -8.48
C ASP A 229 -22.46 6.27 -9.45
N HIS A 230 -22.59 5.00 -9.05
CA HIS A 230 -23.16 3.90 -9.84
C HIS A 230 -22.48 3.65 -11.21
N GLY A 231 -21.29 4.23 -11.40
CA GLY A 231 -20.47 4.05 -12.60
C GLY A 231 -19.78 2.69 -12.69
N ILE A 232 -20.07 1.74 -11.79
CA ILE A 232 -19.52 0.40 -11.77
C ILE A 232 -20.60 -0.66 -11.60
N SER A 233 -20.32 -1.86 -12.12
CA SER A 233 -21.10 -3.07 -11.85
C SER A 233 -20.18 -4.18 -11.35
N VAL A 234 -20.72 -5.06 -10.51
CA VAL A 234 -19.99 -6.18 -9.90
C VAL A 234 -20.56 -7.46 -10.48
N HIS A 235 -19.71 -8.31 -11.02
CA HIS A 235 -20.08 -9.59 -11.62
C HIS A 235 -19.29 -10.71 -10.96
N THR A 236 -19.99 -11.76 -10.54
CA THR A 236 -19.36 -13.00 -10.09
C THR A 236 -19.34 -13.99 -11.27
N LEU A 237 -18.16 -14.44 -11.63
CA LEU A 237 -17.96 -15.43 -12.70
C LEU A 237 -18.34 -16.85 -12.23
N GLU A 238 -18.48 -17.78 -13.16
CA GLU A 238 -18.83 -19.18 -12.86
C GLU A 238 -17.82 -19.89 -11.95
N ASP A 239 -16.56 -19.48 -11.99
CA ASP A 239 -15.48 -19.98 -11.13
C ASP A 239 -15.44 -19.32 -9.72
N GLY A 240 -16.40 -18.44 -9.42
CA GLY A 240 -16.51 -17.72 -8.15
C GLY A 240 -15.67 -16.44 -8.05
N HIS A 241 -14.85 -16.11 -9.06
CA HIS A 241 -14.12 -14.85 -9.09
C HIS A 241 -15.05 -13.66 -9.31
N THR A 242 -14.78 -12.57 -8.60
CA THR A 242 -15.53 -11.32 -8.74
C THR A 242 -14.75 -10.32 -9.60
N VAL A 243 -15.42 -9.75 -10.58
CA VAL A 243 -14.88 -8.73 -11.48
C VAL A 243 -15.70 -7.45 -11.36
N ILE A 244 -15.02 -6.33 -11.30
CA ILE A 244 -15.66 -5.00 -11.26
C ILE A 244 -15.44 -4.33 -12.61
N VAL A 245 -16.53 -3.96 -13.26
CA VAL A 245 -16.55 -3.40 -14.60
C VAL A 245 -17.07 -1.98 -14.55
N ALA A 246 -16.40 -1.06 -15.25
CA ALA A 246 -16.89 0.30 -15.41
C ALA A 246 -18.10 0.31 -16.36
N ASN A 247 -19.15 0.99 -15.97
CA ASN A 247 -20.33 1.23 -16.78
C ASN A 247 -20.12 2.45 -17.68
N LYS A 248 -20.55 2.37 -18.93
CA LYS A 248 -20.55 3.53 -19.81
C LYS A 248 -21.65 4.49 -19.34
N MET A 249 -21.30 5.64 -18.79
CA MET A 249 -22.26 6.69 -18.47
C MET A 249 -22.86 7.26 -19.76
N ARG A 250 -24.17 7.51 -19.76
CA ARG A 250 -24.82 8.25 -20.85
C ARG A 250 -24.48 9.73 -20.71
N ILE A 251 -24.20 10.40 -21.85
CA ILE A 251 -23.80 11.82 -21.87
C ILE A 251 -24.88 12.75 -21.28
N GLU A 252 -26.13 12.25 -21.18
CA GLU A 252 -27.28 12.99 -20.63
C GLU A 252 -27.32 13.03 -19.08
N GLU A 253 -26.37 12.34 -18.40
CA GLU A 253 -26.30 12.24 -16.92
C GLU A 253 -25.10 13.00 -16.34
N ILE A 254 -24.37 13.79 -17.15
CA ILE A 254 -23.25 14.66 -16.77
C ILE A 254 -23.71 16.12 -16.82
#